data_c2641231b8d22a3d198765315cc06d0c
#
_entry.id   c2641231b8d22a3d198765315cc06d0c
#
_cell.length_a   1.000
_cell.length_b   1.000
_cell.length_c   1.000
_cell.angle_alpha   90.00
_cell.angle_beta   90.00
_cell.angle_gamma   90.00
#
_symmetry.space_group_name_H-M   'P 1'
#
loop_
_entity.id
_entity.type
_entity.pdbx_description
1 polymer ?
#
loop_
_entity_poly.entity_id
_entity_poly.type
_entity_poly.pdbx_seq_one_letter_code
_entity_poly.pdbx_strand_id
1 'polypeptide(L)'
;AFASVSGWYIAVRGIAIILLATALYFILAFPANKIKFHLATRSGRIPALLFMLLAGGCLFGAIRGVRIWPNTPGRAFYSKTAFHNHAALNPLFNIAYTSMQTEKFGEQFQFFPQEKCERIYAPLFPLQGQTKHILRTTRPNILVVVLEGFGACFIEELGGLKEVGSNISRISKESVNFTHCYCSSFRTDRGIVAALSGYLGQPTTSIMRYSHKIQSLPGLPKTLKKYGYKTEVLYASDMTFFNMSDYFISAGHDKLISQNDFPRSMRTAKWGVPDHEAFNRLYQNIQQKQQHPEEPWYTTFLTLSSHTPFDVPYHKLRDEKLNAFAYTDSCFNDFVERIKITRAWDNLLIVCTADHGFNHREITSPDFPHIPMLLTGGAIKEPDRIDVIMSQTDLPATILGQLDIPHEEFIFSRDVLADTYTYPFAFNTFNNGFNFRDSTGCTVYDNVADKALTGSDKRREETGKAILQTLYKDLNKR
;
A
#
# COMPACT_ATOMS: atom_id res chain seq x y z
N ALA A 1 19.35 -16.44 12.19
CA ALA A 1 20.44 -15.43 12.12
C ALA A 1 21.76 -15.95 12.69
N PHE A 2 21.78 -16.76 13.77
CA PHE A 2 23.02 -17.29 14.36
C PHE A 2 23.66 -18.48 13.59
N ALA A 3 22.89 -19.20 12.81
CA ALA A 3 23.34 -20.38 12.09
C ALA A 3 24.19 -20.08 10.82
N SER A 4 24.21 -18.83 10.37
CA SER A 4 24.91 -18.39 9.15
C SER A 4 26.21 -17.61 9.41
N VAL A 5 26.61 -17.48 10.68
CA VAL A 5 27.78 -16.68 11.08
C VAL A 5 28.75 -17.57 11.85
N SER A 6 30.07 -17.48 11.56
CA SER A 6 31.08 -18.29 12.25
C SER A 6 31.06 -18.01 13.75
N GLY A 7 31.20 -19.07 14.57
CA GLY A 7 31.20 -18.96 16.03
C GLY A 7 32.25 -17.98 16.58
N TRP A 8 33.40 -17.89 15.90
CA TRP A 8 34.46 -16.92 16.23
C TRP A 8 34.01 -15.46 16.07
N TYR A 9 33.27 -15.16 15.00
CA TYR A 9 32.72 -13.81 14.74
C TYR A 9 31.72 -13.38 15.81
N ILE A 10 30.87 -14.32 16.26
CA ILE A 10 29.90 -14.10 17.35
C ILE A 10 30.64 -13.85 18.66
N ALA A 11 31.67 -14.66 18.96
CA ALA A 11 32.48 -14.54 20.18
C ALA A 11 33.21 -13.20 20.25
N VAL A 12 33.89 -12.78 19.18
CA VAL A 12 34.61 -11.50 19.14
C VAL A 12 33.67 -10.31 19.34
N ARG A 13 32.49 -10.31 18.69
CA ARG A 13 31.51 -9.23 18.89
C ARG A 13 30.85 -9.27 20.26
N GLY A 14 30.59 -10.44 20.80
CA GLY A 14 30.11 -10.60 22.17
C GLY A 14 31.07 -10.01 23.19
N ILE A 15 32.38 -10.34 23.05
CA ILE A 15 33.46 -9.77 23.89
C ILE A 15 33.53 -8.24 23.72
N ALA A 16 33.49 -7.74 22.48
CA ALA A 16 33.51 -6.29 22.22
C ALA A 16 32.32 -5.55 22.86
N ILE A 17 31.11 -6.13 22.82
CA ILE A 17 29.94 -5.57 23.49
C ILE A 17 30.08 -5.55 25.00
N ILE A 18 30.59 -6.65 25.59
CA ILE A 18 30.86 -6.74 27.02
C ILE A 18 31.90 -5.71 27.47
N LEU A 19 32.99 -5.57 26.72
CA LEU A 19 34.04 -4.57 26.99
C LEU A 19 33.46 -3.14 26.90
N LEU A 20 32.68 -2.85 25.89
CA LEU A 20 32.04 -1.55 25.73
C LEU A 20 31.03 -1.25 26.85
N ALA A 21 30.19 -2.22 27.22
CA ALA A 21 29.30 -2.10 28.35
C ALA A 21 30.03 -1.89 29.68
N THR A 22 31.08 -2.61 29.89
CA THR A 22 31.97 -2.48 31.08
C THR A 22 32.65 -1.11 31.11
N ALA A 23 33.16 -0.62 29.99
CA ALA A 23 33.74 0.72 29.89
C ALA A 23 32.70 1.82 30.15
N LEU A 24 31.52 1.70 29.57
CA LEU A 24 30.37 2.59 29.83
C LEU A 24 29.98 2.57 31.31
N TYR A 25 29.90 1.40 31.91
CA TYR A 25 29.63 1.27 33.35
C TYR A 25 30.65 2.05 34.19
N PHE A 26 31.97 1.87 33.95
CA PHE A 26 32.96 2.60 34.68
C PHE A 26 32.96 4.10 34.42
N ILE A 27 32.71 4.52 33.16
CA ILE A 27 32.56 5.95 32.79
C ILE A 27 31.41 6.60 33.56
N LEU A 28 30.30 5.89 33.74
CA LEU A 28 29.12 6.40 34.44
C LEU A 28 29.22 6.22 35.96
N ALA A 29 29.78 5.09 36.45
CA ALA A 29 29.88 4.78 37.87
C ALA A 29 30.99 5.60 38.57
N PHE A 30 32.10 5.91 37.86
CA PHE A 30 33.22 6.66 38.45
C PHE A 30 32.81 8.07 38.89
N PRO A 31 32.14 8.91 38.07
CA PRO A 31 31.63 10.19 38.54
C PRO A 31 30.49 10.03 39.53
N ALA A 32 29.58 9.02 39.34
CA ALA A 32 28.47 8.78 40.25
C ALA A 32 28.93 8.44 41.67
N ASN A 33 29.99 7.65 41.83
CA ASN A 33 30.57 7.32 43.14
C ASN A 33 31.29 8.50 43.82
N LYS A 34 31.71 9.51 43.08
CA LYS A 34 32.29 10.76 43.60
C LYS A 34 31.21 11.81 43.97
N ILE A 35 30.03 11.72 43.38
CA ILE A 35 28.93 12.58 43.72
C ILE A 35 28.27 12.02 44.99
N LYS A 36 28.64 12.59 46.16
CA LYS A 36 27.85 12.33 47.39
C LYS A 36 26.50 12.91 47.19
N PHE A 37 25.52 12.06 46.85
CA PHE A 37 24.12 12.44 46.87
C PHE A 37 23.73 12.73 48.32
N HIS A 38 23.88 13.98 48.73
CA HIS A 38 23.14 14.47 49.88
C HIS A 38 21.68 14.42 49.45
N LEU A 39 20.88 13.60 50.12
CA LEU A 39 19.41 13.60 49.97
C LEU A 39 18.96 15.04 49.98
N ALA A 40 18.57 15.56 48.84
CA ALA A 40 18.32 16.98 48.59
C ALA A 40 17.36 17.52 49.67
N THR A 41 17.74 18.61 50.27
CA THR A 41 16.83 19.43 51.07
C THR A 41 15.55 19.64 50.24
N ARG A 42 14.41 19.91 50.94
CA ARG A 42 13.10 20.08 50.26
C ARG A 42 13.16 21.02 49.05
N SER A 43 14.07 22.02 49.06
CA SER A 43 14.32 22.95 47.94
C SER A 43 15.07 22.34 46.76
N GLY A 44 15.86 21.30 46.93
CA GLY A 44 16.59 20.62 45.84
C GLY A 44 15.75 19.56 45.08
N ARG A 45 14.59 19.15 45.63
CA ARG A 45 13.76 18.13 44.98
C ARG A 45 13.07 18.62 43.73
N ILE A 46 12.64 19.88 43.69
CA ILE A 46 11.95 20.46 42.55
C ILE A 46 12.90 20.60 41.35
N PRO A 47 14.13 21.19 41.48
CA PRO A 47 15.09 21.22 40.37
C PRO A 47 15.49 19.82 39.87
N ALA A 48 15.66 18.84 40.79
CA ALA A 48 15.97 17.46 40.39
C ALA A 48 14.82 16.82 39.58
N LEU A 49 13.57 17.02 40.00
CA LEU A 49 12.40 16.53 39.29
C LEU A 49 12.31 17.18 37.88
N LEU A 50 12.52 18.49 37.79
CA LEU A 50 12.50 19.20 36.51
C LEU A 50 13.61 18.72 35.58
N PHE A 51 14.82 18.47 36.12
CA PHE A 51 15.92 17.89 35.34
C PHE A 51 15.59 16.49 34.84
N MET A 52 15.01 15.62 35.68
CA MET A 52 14.60 14.27 35.27
C MET A 52 13.51 14.30 34.20
N LEU A 53 12.54 15.20 34.33
CA LEU A 53 11.49 15.38 33.31
C LEU A 53 12.08 15.89 31.99
N LEU A 54 12.99 16.85 32.05
CA LEU A 54 13.67 17.36 30.86
C LEU A 54 14.55 16.27 30.21
N ALA A 55 15.35 15.58 30.99
CA ALA A 55 16.19 14.47 30.49
C ALA A 55 15.35 13.33 29.90
N GLY A 56 14.26 12.95 30.58
CA GLY A 56 13.29 11.99 30.07
C GLY A 56 12.61 12.45 28.78
N GLY A 57 12.22 13.71 28.69
CA GLY A 57 11.67 14.31 27.48
C GLY A 57 12.67 14.34 26.31
N CYS A 58 13.93 14.69 26.58
CA CYS A 58 14.99 14.64 25.58
C CYS A 58 15.26 13.21 25.09
N LEU A 59 15.31 12.23 26.02
CA LEU A 59 15.49 10.83 25.69
C LEU A 59 14.32 10.28 24.86
N PHE A 60 13.08 10.61 25.28
CA PHE A 60 11.88 10.28 24.51
C PHE A 60 11.92 10.88 23.11
N GLY A 61 12.30 12.15 22.97
CA GLY A 61 12.46 12.82 21.69
C GLY A 61 13.55 12.18 20.82
N ALA A 62 14.65 11.73 21.41
CA ALA A 62 15.74 11.02 20.72
C ALA A 62 15.28 9.64 20.18
N ILE A 63 14.48 8.90 20.96
CA ILE A 63 13.95 7.59 20.57
C ILE A 63 12.85 7.74 19.52
N ARG A 64 11.85 8.59 19.81
CA ARG A 64 10.68 8.81 18.94
C ARG A 64 11.04 9.54 17.64
N GLY A 65 12.05 10.40 17.68
CA GLY A 65 12.34 11.40 16.65
C GLY A 65 11.50 12.67 16.82
N VAL A 66 12.00 13.77 16.29
CA VAL A 66 11.36 15.10 16.34
C VAL A 66 10.37 15.38 15.22
N ARG A 67 10.16 14.41 14.33
CA ARG A 67 9.18 14.52 13.23
C ARG A 67 7.76 14.18 13.71
N ILE A 68 6.77 14.58 12.92
CA ILE A 68 5.34 14.31 13.19
C ILE A 68 5.12 12.81 13.41
N TRP A 69 5.78 11.97 12.62
CA TRP A 69 5.67 10.52 12.68
C TRP A 69 6.82 9.89 13.48
N PRO A 70 6.54 8.88 14.32
CA PRO A 70 7.57 8.18 15.07
C PRO A 70 8.59 7.50 14.16
N ASN A 71 9.79 7.29 14.66
CA ASN A 71 10.78 6.47 13.98
C ASN A 71 10.29 5.01 13.91
N THR A 72 10.52 4.38 12.77
CA THR A 72 10.29 2.95 12.53
C THR A 72 11.54 2.32 11.93
N PRO A 73 11.74 1.00 12.05
CA PRO A 73 12.85 0.30 11.39
C PRO A 73 12.89 0.54 9.87
N GLY A 74 11.74 0.64 9.21
CA GLY A 74 11.63 0.89 7.78
C GLY A 74 12.28 2.19 7.29
N ARG A 75 12.54 3.16 8.19
CA ARG A 75 13.30 4.37 7.84
C ARG A 75 14.77 4.12 7.51
N ALA A 76 15.31 3.00 7.95
CA ALA A 76 16.67 2.59 7.61
C ALA A 76 16.76 1.94 6.22
N PHE A 77 15.61 1.65 5.57
CA PHE A 77 15.55 1.02 4.26
C PHE A 77 15.76 2.07 3.17
N TYR A 78 16.94 2.02 2.54
CA TYR A 78 17.38 2.97 1.51
C TYR A 78 17.96 2.29 0.28
N SER A 79 18.26 0.99 0.37
CA SER A 79 18.96 0.23 -0.66
C SER A 79 18.07 -0.88 -1.22
N LYS A 80 18.28 -1.22 -2.49
CA LYS A 80 17.70 -2.40 -3.14
C LYS A 80 18.24 -3.71 -2.56
N THR A 81 19.39 -3.67 -1.89
CA THR A 81 20.05 -4.83 -1.27
C THR A 81 19.61 -4.93 0.17
N ALA A 82 18.88 -5.99 0.51
CA ALA A 82 18.38 -6.22 1.87
C ALA A 82 19.49 -6.17 2.93
N PHE A 83 20.70 -6.65 2.60
CA PHE A 83 21.86 -6.60 3.50
C PHE A 83 22.20 -5.17 3.94
N HIS A 84 22.19 -4.19 3.01
CA HIS A 84 22.47 -2.78 3.34
C HIS A 84 21.41 -2.20 4.27
N ASN A 85 20.15 -2.54 4.03
CA ASN A 85 19.04 -2.09 4.85
C ASN A 85 19.13 -2.68 6.27
N HIS A 86 19.42 -3.97 6.39
CA HIS A 86 19.59 -4.60 7.69
C HIS A 86 20.84 -4.08 8.43
N ALA A 87 21.93 -3.79 7.71
CA ALA A 87 23.13 -3.20 8.29
C ALA A 87 22.91 -1.77 8.82
N ALA A 88 21.96 -1.04 8.23
CA ALA A 88 21.60 0.32 8.66
C ALA A 88 20.67 0.35 9.89
N LEU A 89 20.04 -0.77 10.25
CA LEU A 89 19.18 -0.85 11.42
C LEU A 89 19.97 -0.70 12.72
N ASN A 90 19.50 0.17 13.61
CA ASN A 90 19.99 0.18 14.99
C ASN A 90 19.48 -1.09 15.72
N PRO A 91 20.39 -1.99 16.18
CA PRO A 91 19.98 -3.27 16.74
C PRO A 91 19.11 -3.13 18.00
N LEU A 92 19.47 -2.20 18.91
CA LEU A 92 18.73 -2.00 20.17
C LEU A 92 17.33 -1.43 19.89
N PHE A 93 17.24 -0.44 19.00
CA PHE A 93 15.95 0.10 18.59
C PHE A 93 15.07 -0.96 17.94
N ASN A 94 15.65 -1.79 17.06
CA ASN A 94 14.91 -2.83 16.35
C ASN A 94 14.41 -3.93 17.29
N ILE A 95 15.24 -4.37 18.26
CA ILE A 95 14.83 -5.34 19.29
C ILE A 95 13.67 -4.77 20.13
N ALA A 96 13.80 -3.54 20.65
CA ALA A 96 12.77 -2.90 21.43
C ALA A 96 11.46 -2.75 20.62
N TYR A 97 11.56 -2.25 19.39
CA TYR A 97 10.43 -2.08 18.49
C TYR A 97 9.71 -3.41 18.19
N THR A 98 10.47 -4.47 17.86
CA THR A 98 9.90 -5.78 17.55
C THR A 98 9.30 -6.45 18.79
N SER A 99 9.93 -6.29 19.97
CA SER A 99 9.41 -6.83 21.25
C SER A 99 8.08 -6.19 21.65
N MET A 100 7.80 -4.96 21.19
CA MET A 100 6.51 -4.30 21.41
C MET A 100 5.43 -4.75 20.42
N GLN A 101 5.79 -5.48 19.35
CA GLN A 101 4.87 -6.02 18.35
C GLN A 101 4.54 -7.48 18.69
N THR A 102 3.81 -7.72 19.77
CA THR A 102 3.45 -9.06 20.25
C THR A 102 2.10 -9.55 19.74
N GLU A 103 1.65 -9.06 18.58
CA GLU A 103 0.35 -9.46 18.05
C GLU A 103 0.35 -10.94 17.63
N LYS A 104 -0.49 -11.72 18.24
CA LYS A 104 -0.70 -13.14 17.92
C LYS A 104 -1.78 -13.27 16.84
N PHE A 105 -1.41 -13.06 15.60
CA PHE A 105 -2.35 -13.10 14.47
C PHE A 105 -3.06 -14.45 14.35
N GLY A 106 -2.38 -15.54 14.65
CA GLY A 106 -2.96 -16.89 14.59
C GLY A 106 -4.10 -17.16 15.56
N GLU A 107 -4.24 -16.34 16.62
CA GLU A 107 -5.31 -16.45 17.60
C GLU A 107 -6.51 -15.54 17.26
N GLN A 108 -6.35 -14.60 16.31
CA GLN A 108 -7.42 -13.68 15.90
C GLN A 108 -8.32 -14.32 14.84
N PHE A 109 -9.60 -13.99 14.90
CA PHE A 109 -10.60 -14.38 13.88
C PHE A 109 -10.70 -15.89 13.63
N GLN A 110 -10.70 -16.70 14.67
CA GLN A 110 -10.95 -18.14 14.58
C GLN A 110 -12.46 -18.42 14.68
N PHE A 111 -13.16 -18.34 13.54
CA PHE A 111 -14.61 -18.52 13.48
C PHE A 111 -15.04 -19.97 13.31
N PHE A 112 -14.22 -20.77 12.64
CA PHE A 112 -14.56 -22.15 12.24
C PHE A 112 -13.43 -23.13 12.52
N PRO A 113 -13.75 -24.44 12.72
CA PRO A 113 -12.77 -25.50 12.58
C PRO A 113 -12.10 -25.42 11.20
N GLN A 114 -10.81 -25.78 11.13
CA GLN A 114 -9.99 -25.65 9.92
C GLN A 114 -10.64 -26.26 8.67
N GLU A 115 -11.15 -27.48 8.76
CA GLU A 115 -11.80 -28.17 7.64
C GLU A 115 -13.03 -27.42 7.10
N LYS A 116 -13.85 -26.84 7.99
CA LYS A 116 -15.00 -26.04 7.56
C LYS A 116 -14.52 -24.76 6.86
N CYS A 117 -13.52 -24.09 7.41
CA CYS A 117 -12.96 -22.87 6.81
C CYS A 117 -12.41 -23.15 5.41
N GLU A 118 -11.61 -24.20 5.23
CA GLU A 118 -11.03 -24.60 3.94
C GLU A 118 -12.10 -24.97 2.91
N ARG A 119 -13.14 -25.70 3.31
CA ARG A 119 -14.27 -26.06 2.43
C ARG A 119 -15.02 -24.82 1.91
N ILE A 120 -15.15 -23.76 2.72
CA ILE A 120 -15.79 -22.51 2.29
C ILE A 120 -14.84 -21.69 1.42
N TYR A 121 -13.56 -21.61 1.81
CA TYR A 121 -12.57 -20.76 1.18
C TYR A 121 -12.05 -21.26 -0.17
N ALA A 122 -11.75 -22.55 -0.28
CA ALA A 122 -11.07 -23.11 -1.46
C ALA A 122 -11.78 -22.82 -2.81
N PRO A 123 -13.11 -22.89 -2.91
CA PRO A 123 -13.80 -22.58 -4.16
C PRO A 123 -13.76 -21.10 -4.57
N LEU A 124 -13.41 -20.20 -3.65
CA LEU A 124 -13.40 -18.74 -3.91
C LEU A 124 -12.19 -18.29 -4.73
N PHE A 125 -11.09 -19.03 -4.64
CA PHE A 125 -9.82 -18.72 -5.31
C PHE A 125 -9.39 -19.95 -6.15
N PRO A 126 -10.04 -20.15 -7.32
CA PRO A 126 -9.73 -21.26 -8.19
C PRO A 126 -8.31 -21.16 -8.75
N LEU A 127 -7.80 -22.29 -9.20
CA LEU A 127 -6.54 -22.32 -9.93
C LEU A 127 -6.66 -21.50 -11.22
N GLN A 128 -5.50 -21.12 -11.78
CA GLN A 128 -5.36 -20.38 -13.01
C GLN A 128 -6.12 -21.05 -14.17
N GLY A 129 -6.87 -20.25 -14.93
CA GLY A 129 -7.62 -20.68 -16.12
C GLY A 129 -7.10 -20.01 -17.40
N GLN A 130 -7.85 -20.16 -18.50
CA GLN A 130 -7.57 -19.44 -19.74
C GLN A 130 -8.16 -18.05 -19.67
N THR A 131 -7.35 -17.02 -19.91
CA THR A 131 -7.80 -15.62 -19.87
C THR A 131 -8.30 -15.14 -21.25
N LYS A 132 -9.31 -14.26 -21.24
CA LYS A 132 -9.71 -13.48 -22.42
C LYS A 132 -8.69 -12.35 -22.63
N HIS A 133 -7.89 -12.41 -23.68
CA HIS A 133 -6.93 -11.36 -23.98
C HIS A 133 -7.58 -10.10 -24.53
N ILE A 134 -7.41 -9.00 -23.84
CA ILE A 134 -7.84 -7.64 -24.23
C ILE A 134 -6.70 -6.76 -24.72
N LEU A 135 -5.44 -7.21 -24.58
CA LEU A 135 -4.25 -6.52 -25.05
C LEU A 135 -3.83 -7.00 -26.44
N ARG A 136 -3.22 -6.11 -27.23
CA ARG A 136 -2.62 -6.39 -28.55
C ARG A 136 -1.30 -7.15 -28.44
N THR A 137 -0.66 -7.11 -27.28
CA THR A 137 0.66 -7.67 -27.01
C THR A 137 0.72 -8.21 -25.58
N THR A 138 1.51 -9.24 -25.37
CA THR A 138 1.81 -9.79 -24.04
C THR A 138 3.00 -9.08 -23.37
N ARG A 139 3.58 -8.04 -24.04
CA ARG A 139 4.74 -7.30 -23.51
C ARG A 139 4.59 -5.78 -23.65
N PRO A 140 3.49 -5.17 -23.14
CA PRO A 140 3.33 -3.73 -23.14
C PRO A 140 4.25 -3.07 -22.10
N ASN A 141 4.51 -1.79 -22.25
CA ASN A 141 4.92 -0.95 -21.16
C ASN A 141 3.74 -0.72 -20.22
N ILE A 142 3.96 -0.75 -18.91
CA ILE A 142 2.86 -0.74 -17.94
C ILE A 142 3.01 0.44 -16.97
N LEU A 143 1.97 1.26 -16.90
CA LEU A 143 1.81 2.33 -15.93
C LEU A 143 0.60 2.03 -15.04
N VAL A 144 0.81 1.79 -13.75
CA VAL A 144 -0.26 1.68 -12.77
C VAL A 144 -0.41 3.02 -12.07
N VAL A 145 -1.51 3.72 -12.32
CA VAL A 145 -1.88 4.98 -11.66
C VAL A 145 -2.83 4.66 -10.52
N VAL A 146 -2.39 4.97 -9.30
CA VAL A 146 -3.18 4.81 -8.08
C VAL A 146 -3.62 6.19 -7.61
N LEU A 147 -4.90 6.47 -7.75
CA LEU A 147 -5.52 7.74 -7.34
C LEU A 147 -5.78 7.74 -5.83
N GLU A 148 -5.32 8.74 -5.12
CA GLU A 148 -5.49 8.90 -3.68
C GLU A 148 -6.97 9.13 -3.32
N GLY A 149 -7.56 8.18 -2.57
CA GLY A 149 -8.92 8.26 -2.03
C GLY A 149 -10.04 8.45 -3.06
N PHE A 150 -9.82 8.10 -4.31
CA PHE A 150 -10.73 8.42 -5.42
C PHE A 150 -11.86 7.40 -5.54
N GLY A 151 -12.92 7.57 -4.71
CA GLY A 151 -14.10 6.71 -4.76
C GLY A 151 -14.92 6.88 -6.04
N ALA A 152 -15.65 5.82 -6.43
CA ALA A 152 -16.60 5.85 -7.55
C ALA A 152 -17.69 6.94 -7.41
N CYS A 153 -17.96 7.38 -6.17
CA CYS A 153 -18.89 8.48 -5.88
C CYS A 153 -18.50 9.81 -6.54
N PHE A 154 -17.31 9.95 -7.09
CA PHE A 154 -16.83 11.13 -7.82
C PHE A 154 -16.88 10.96 -9.35
N ILE A 155 -17.28 9.80 -9.87
CA ILE A 155 -17.20 9.46 -11.30
C ILE A 155 -18.63 9.18 -11.83
N GLU A 156 -19.12 10.03 -12.75
CA GLU A 156 -20.46 9.93 -13.31
C GLU A 156 -20.75 8.56 -13.94
N GLU A 157 -19.78 8.01 -14.67
CA GLU A 157 -19.92 6.70 -15.34
C GLU A 157 -20.10 5.53 -14.35
N LEU A 158 -19.73 5.73 -13.08
CA LEU A 158 -19.92 4.78 -11.98
C LEU A 158 -21.07 5.15 -11.04
N GLY A 159 -21.94 6.09 -11.46
CA GLY A 159 -23.08 6.56 -10.67
C GLY A 159 -22.75 7.66 -9.65
N GLY A 160 -21.58 8.29 -9.77
CA GLY A 160 -21.13 9.38 -8.90
C GLY A 160 -21.45 10.78 -9.41
N LEU A 161 -20.77 11.78 -8.80
CA LEU A 161 -20.95 13.19 -9.12
C LEU A 161 -20.38 13.53 -10.51
N LYS A 162 -21.18 14.21 -11.33
CA LYS A 162 -20.85 14.54 -12.72
C LYS A 162 -19.66 15.49 -12.87
N GLU A 163 -19.54 16.47 -11.97
CA GLU A 163 -18.62 17.60 -12.14
C GLU A 163 -17.19 17.34 -11.58
N VAL A 164 -16.97 16.21 -10.89
CA VAL A 164 -15.74 15.94 -10.19
C VAL A 164 -14.77 15.12 -11.04
N GLY A 165 -15.11 13.89 -11.37
CA GLY A 165 -14.30 12.97 -12.17
C GLY A 165 -14.77 12.91 -13.64
N SER A 166 -15.09 14.06 -14.23
CA SER A 166 -15.66 14.14 -15.59
C SER A 166 -14.70 13.65 -16.68
N ASN A 167 -13.41 13.86 -16.50
CA ASN A 167 -12.40 13.39 -17.46
C ASN A 167 -12.18 11.88 -17.35
N ILE A 168 -12.11 11.33 -16.14
CA ILE A 168 -12.05 9.87 -15.93
C ILE A 168 -13.30 9.22 -16.51
N SER A 169 -14.49 9.82 -16.32
CA SER A 169 -15.73 9.35 -16.96
C SER A 169 -15.67 9.36 -18.49
N ARG A 170 -15.01 10.35 -19.10
CA ARG A 170 -14.81 10.40 -20.54
C ARG A 170 -13.79 9.36 -20.99
N ILE A 171 -12.65 9.28 -20.32
CA ILE A 171 -11.58 8.32 -20.63
C ILE A 171 -12.07 6.88 -20.48
N SER A 172 -12.94 6.59 -19.50
CA SER A 172 -13.48 5.25 -19.29
C SER A 172 -14.28 4.72 -20.48
N LYS A 173 -14.92 5.60 -21.26
CA LYS A 173 -15.67 5.24 -22.48
C LYS A 173 -14.75 4.81 -23.64
N GLU A 174 -13.50 5.24 -23.62
CA GLU A 174 -12.46 4.86 -24.58
C GLU A 174 -11.52 3.75 -24.04
N SER A 175 -11.88 3.10 -22.95
CA SER A 175 -11.05 2.18 -22.17
C SER A 175 -11.75 0.84 -21.95
N VAL A 176 -11.02 -0.17 -21.49
CA VAL A 176 -11.63 -1.33 -20.85
C VAL A 176 -11.96 -0.91 -19.41
N ASN A 177 -13.25 -0.78 -19.12
CA ASN A 177 -13.76 -0.24 -17.86
C ASN A 177 -14.44 -1.33 -17.02
N PHE A 178 -13.87 -1.66 -15.87
CA PHE A 178 -14.46 -2.57 -14.90
C PHE A 178 -15.35 -1.75 -13.95
N THR A 179 -16.65 -1.84 -14.12
CA THR A 179 -17.61 -0.94 -13.47
C THR A 179 -17.89 -1.29 -12.01
N HIS A 180 -17.54 -2.48 -11.54
CA HIS A 180 -17.81 -2.96 -10.19
C HIS A 180 -16.54 -3.42 -9.47
N CYS A 181 -15.53 -2.52 -9.40
CA CYS A 181 -14.32 -2.76 -8.64
C CYS A 181 -14.43 -2.21 -7.21
N TYR A 182 -14.01 -3.00 -6.23
CA TYR A 182 -14.09 -2.61 -4.82
C TYR A 182 -12.72 -2.71 -4.17
N CYS A 183 -12.31 -1.64 -3.46
CA CYS A 183 -11.03 -1.60 -2.74
C CYS A 183 -11.01 -2.61 -1.59
N SER A 184 -9.81 -3.06 -1.23
CA SER A 184 -9.63 -4.07 -0.19
C SER A 184 -9.75 -3.50 1.23
N SER A 185 -9.54 -2.19 1.42
CA SER A 185 -9.62 -1.54 2.73
C SER A 185 -9.80 -0.02 2.56
N PHE A 186 -9.65 0.73 3.65
CA PHE A 186 -10.01 2.14 3.77
C PHE A 186 -8.81 3.08 3.98
N ARG A 187 -7.58 2.62 3.70
CA ARG A 187 -6.34 3.41 3.83
C ARG A 187 -5.34 3.05 2.76
N THR A 188 -4.53 4.03 2.38
CA THR A 188 -3.49 3.96 1.35
C THR A 188 -2.51 2.81 1.56
N ASP A 189 -2.04 2.59 2.79
CA ASP A 189 -1.08 1.53 3.12
C ASP A 189 -1.61 0.11 2.86
N ARG A 190 -2.92 -0.10 2.97
CA ARG A 190 -3.58 -1.37 2.64
C ARG A 190 -3.97 -1.46 1.18
N GLY A 191 -4.43 -0.34 0.60
CA GLY A 191 -4.84 -0.28 -0.80
C GLY A 191 -3.67 -0.49 -1.77
N ILE A 192 -2.50 0.10 -1.48
CA ILE A 192 -1.29 -0.13 -2.29
C ILE A 192 -0.88 -1.61 -2.25
N VAL A 193 -0.90 -2.24 -1.07
CA VAL A 193 -0.58 -3.67 -0.93
C VAL A 193 -1.60 -4.52 -1.70
N ALA A 194 -2.88 -4.17 -1.64
CA ALA A 194 -3.92 -4.86 -2.40
C ALA A 194 -3.70 -4.75 -3.92
N ALA A 195 -3.43 -3.55 -4.41
CA ALA A 195 -3.23 -3.30 -5.84
C ALA A 195 -1.95 -3.93 -6.41
N LEU A 196 -0.86 -3.98 -5.63
CA LEU A 196 0.45 -4.43 -6.14
C LEU A 196 0.83 -5.84 -5.72
N SER A 197 0.32 -6.33 -4.59
CA SER A 197 0.63 -7.66 -4.06
C SER A 197 -0.58 -8.60 -4.07
N GLY A 198 -1.76 -8.13 -4.48
CA GLY A 198 -2.99 -8.91 -4.43
C GLY A 198 -3.32 -9.42 -3.02
N TYR A 199 -2.86 -8.71 -1.98
CA TYR A 199 -2.99 -9.15 -0.60
C TYR A 199 -4.06 -8.35 0.14
N LEU A 200 -5.00 -9.03 0.76
CA LEU A 200 -6.16 -8.44 1.41
C LEU A 200 -5.78 -7.50 2.56
N GLY A 201 -6.50 -6.39 2.69
CA GLY A 201 -6.37 -5.48 3.82
C GLY A 201 -6.80 -6.13 5.15
N GLN A 202 -6.12 -5.78 6.25
CA GLN A 202 -6.39 -6.34 7.56
C GLN A 202 -7.22 -5.35 8.41
N PRO A 203 -8.30 -5.79 9.10
CA PRO A 203 -9.14 -4.88 9.88
C PRO A 203 -8.47 -4.33 11.14
N THR A 204 -7.55 -5.06 11.77
CA THR A 204 -6.93 -4.66 13.04
C THR A 204 -5.53 -4.07 12.88
N THR A 205 -4.87 -4.30 11.74
CA THR A 205 -3.49 -3.88 11.50
C THR A 205 -3.25 -3.56 10.02
N SER A 206 -2.01 -3.29 9.65
CA SER A 206 -1.54 -3.24 8.27
C SER A 206 -0.24 -4.03 8.17
N ILE A 207 -0.13 -4.91 7.17
CA ILE A 207 1.07 -5.72 6.94
C ILE A 207 2.31 -4.85 6.69
N MET A 208 2.15 -3.62 6.18
CA MET A 208 3.26 -2.67 5.98
C MET A 208 4.05 -2.34 7.26
N ARG A 209 3.46 -2.56 8.43
CA ARG A 209 4.16 -2.36 9.72
C ARG A 209 5.22 -3.41 10.03
N TYR A 210 5.18 -4.54 9.31
CA TYR A 210 5.99 -5.73 9.60
C TYR A 210 6.96 -5.99 8.45
N SER A 211 8.14 -5.38 8.49
CA SER A 211 9.14 -5.46 7.42
C SER A 211 9.49 -6.89 7.01
N HIS A 212 9.55 -7.84 7.96
CA HIS A 212 9.81 -9.24 7.64
C HIS A 212 8.66 -9.91 6.87
N LYS A 213 7.40 -9.50 7.13
CA LYS A 213 6.22 -10.06 6.46
C LYS A 213 6.05 -9.53 5.04
N ILE A 214 6.29 -8.22 4.83
CA ILE A 214 6.19 -7.64 3.49
C ILE A 214 7.21 -8.21 2.51
N GLN A 215 8.40 -8.61 2.98
CA GLN A 215 9.43 -9.25 2.15
C GLN A 215 8.97 -10.60 1.56
N SER A 216 8.06 -11.29 2.25
CA SER A 216 7.50 -12.58 1.82
C SER A 216 6.32 -12.43 0.86
N LEU A 217 5.78 -11.20 0.66
CA LEU A 217 4.68 -10.97 -0.26
C LEU A 217 5.12 -11.14 -1.72
N PRO A 218 4.22 -11.63 -2.59
CA PRO A 218 4.38 -11.42 -4.03
C PRO A 218 4.28 -9.93 -4.34
N GLY A 219 4.75 -9.54 -5.51
CA GLY A 219 4.65 -8.17 -5.98
C GLY A 219 4.60 -8.11 -7.49
N LEU A 220 3.62 -7.42 -8.05
CA LEU A 220 3.49 -7.26 -9.51
C LEU A 220 4.80 -6.77 -10.13
N PRO A 221 5.48 -5.70 -9.64
CA PRO A 221 6.79 -5.30 -10.17
C PRO A 221 7.88 -6.37 -9.93
N LYS A 222 7.85 -7.11 -8.81
CA LYS A 222 8.82 -8.18 -8.52
C LYS A 222 8.68 -9.34 -9.52
N THR A 223 7.46 -9.69 -9.87
CA THR A 223 7.18 -10.72 -10.88
C THR A 223 7.57 -10.23 -12.25
N LEU A 224 7.14 -9.04 -12.69
CA LEU A 224 7.49 -8.46 -13.99
C LEU A 224 9.00 -8.31 -14.20
N LYS A 225 9.75 -8.01 -13.15
CA LYS A 225 11.21 -7.94 -13.19
C LYS A 225 11.85 -9.26 -13.59
N LYS A 226 11.30 -10.42 -13.18
CA LYS A 226 11.77 -11.75 -13.63
C LYS A 226 11.62 -11.93 -15.14
N TYR A 227 10.68 -11.18 -15.76
CA TYR A 227 10.43 -11.16 -17.22
C TYR A 227 11.09 -9.98 -17.94
N GLY A 228 12.08 -9.36 -17.30
CA GLY A 228 12.96 -8.34 -17.92
C GLY A 228 12.44 -6.91 -17.86
N TYR A 229 11.36 -6.62 -17.13
CA TYR A 229 10.89 -5.25 -16.96
C TYR A 229 11.80 -4.44 -16.04
N LYS A 230 12.06 -3.20 -16.41
CA LYS A 230 12.65 -2.18 -15.51
C LYS A 230 11.54 -1.58 -14.66
N THR A 231 11.71 -1.56 -13.35
CA THR A 231 10.64 -1.23 -12.42
C THR A 231 10.92 0.05 -11.65
N GLU A 232 9.97 0.98 -11.61
CA GLU A 232 10.07 2.18 -10.77
C GLU A 232 8.75 2.52 -10.10
N VAL A 233 8.83 3.27 -9.01
CA VAL A 233 7.70 3.93 -8.39
C VAL A 233 7.96 5.43 -8.29
N LEU A 234 6.94 6.23 -8.63
CA LEU A 234 6.91 7.66 -8.42
C LEU A 234 5.76 8.00 -7.47
N TYR A 235 6.11 8.42 -6.28
CA TYR A 235 5.20 8.97 -5.28
C TYR A 235 5.80 10.25 -4.73
N ALA A 236 5.28 11.38 -5.15
CA ALA A 236 5.86 12.70 -4.91
C ALA A 236 5.65 13.19 -3.46
N SER A 237 5.67 12.27 -2.49
CA SER A 237 5.51 12.45 -1.05
C SER A 237 6.68 11.89 -0.26
N ASP A 238 6.60 11.94 1.08
CA ASP A 238 7.54 11.28 2.00
C ASP A 238 7.25 9.78 2.10
N MET A 239 7.96 8.97 1.34
CA MET A 239 7.82 7.50 1.34
C MET A 239 8.27 6.83 2.66
N THR A 240 8.85 7.57 3.61
CA THR A 240 9.17 6.99 4.93
C THR A 240 7.92 6.82 5.80
N PHE A 241 6.80 7.42 5.39
CA PHE A 241 5.51 7.27 6.01
C PHE A 241 4.99 5.85 5.87
N PHE A 242 4.48 5.24 6.94
CA PHE A 242 3.96 3.87 6.99
C PHE A 242 4.88 2.78 6.39
N ASN A 243 6.20 2.96 6.38
CA ASN A 243 7.15 2.02 5.77
C ASN A 243 6.96 1.82 4.25
N MET A 244 6.40 2.80 3.54
CA MET A 244 6.14 2.67 2.10
C MET A 244 7.42 2.40 1.30
N SER A 245 8.56 3.04 1.65
CA SER A 245 9.84 2.76 1.00
C SER A 245 10.24 1.29 1.11
N ASP A 246 10.11 0.72 2.32
CA ASP A 246 10.39 -0.69 2.58
C ASP A 246 9.49 -1.59 1.75
N TYR A 247 8.19 -1.28 1.72
CA TYR A 247 7.24 -2.03 0.90
C TYR A 247 7.57 -1.94 -0.60
N PHE A 248 7.81 -0.76 -1.16
CA PHE A 248 8.10 -0.63 -2.59
C PHE A 248 9.38 -1.35 -2.99
N ILE A 249 10.43 -1.31 -2.15
CA ILE A 249 11.66 -2.09 -2.36
C ILE A 249 11.34 -3.58 -2.34
N SER A 250 10.60 -4.06 -1.34
CA SER A 250 10.23 -5.46 -1.16
C SER A 250 9.32 -5.97 -2.27
N ALA A 251 8.39 -5.12 -2.76
CA ALA A 251 7.53 -5.40 -3.89
C ALA A 251 8.26 -5.46 -5.24
N GLY A 252 9.53 -5.04 -5.29
CA GLY A 252 10.40 -5.25 -6.44
C GLY A 252 10.70 -4.02 -7.31
N HIS A 253 10.40 -2.80 -6.84
CA HIS A 253 10.78 -1.60 -7.58
C HIS A 253 12.28 -1.35 -7.51
N ASP A 254 12.89 -1.12 -8.69
CA ASP A 254 14.32 -0.82 -8.84
C ASP A 254 14.65 0.63 -8.52
N LYS A 255 13.73 1.53 -8.78
CA LYS A 255 13.90 2.96 -8.59
C LYS A 255 12.71 3.54 -7.83
N LEU A 256 12.99 4.28 -6.78
CA LEU A 256 12.01 5.04 -6.02
C LEU A 256 12.25 6.52 -6.28
N ILE A 257 11.19 7.23 -6.71
CA ILE A 257 11.18 8.67 -6.93
C ILE A 257 10.19 9.26 -5.93
N SER A 258 10.71 9.98 -4.95
CA SER A 258 9.97 10.61 -3.86
C SER A 258 9.97 12.14 -3.99
N GLN A 259 9.34 12.84 -3.07
CA GLN A 259 9.46 14.31 -2.99
C GLN A 259 10.92 14.80 -2.95
N ASN A 260 11.86 13.97 -2.49
CA ASN A 260 13.27 14.37 -2.37
C ASN A 260 13.98 14.48 -3.72
N ASP A 261 13.41 13.91 -4.77
CA ASP A 261 13.90 13.96 -6.14
C ASP A 261 13.35 15.18 -6.93
N PHE A 262 12.60 16.04 -6.24
CA PHE A 262 12.09 17.32 -6.76
C PHE A 262 12.75 18.50 -6.07
N PRO A 263 12.92 19.64 -6.76
CA PRO A 263 13.34 20.90 -6.13
C PRO A 263 12.45 21.26 -4.94
N ARG A 264 13.03 21.83 -3.89
CA ARG A 264 12.27 22.24 -2.70
C ARG A 264 11.15 23.23 -3.00
N SER A 265 11.34 24.09 -4.01
CA SER A 265 10.35 25.06 -4.48
C SER A 265 9.07 24.42 -5.04
N MET A 266 9.13 23.17 -5.50
CA MET A 266 7.97 22.42 -6.01
C MET A 266 7.18 21.71 -4.90
N ARG A 267 7.72 21.60 -3.68
CA ARG A 267 7.05 20.95 -2.53
C ARG A 267 6.08 21.89 -1.87
N THR A 268 5.08 22.32 -2.58
CA THR A 268 4.11 23.35 -2.14
C THR A 268 2.89 22.76 -1.45
N ALA A 269 2.57 21.49 -1.67
CA ALA A 269 1.50 20.81 -0.96
C ALA A 269 1.95 20.33 0.43
N LYS A 270 1.02 20.23 1.37
CA LYS A 270 1.29 19.79 2.76
C LYS A 270 2.03 18.44 2.82
N TRP A 271 1.74 17.54 1.90
CA TRP A 271 2.28 16.18 1.89
C TRP A 271 3.40 15.95 0.86
N GLY A 272 3.77 16.97 0.10
CA GLY A 272 4.83 16.87 -0.89
C GLY A 272 4.65 17.78 -2.09
N VAL A 273 4.75 17.20 -3.28
CA VAL A 273 4.67 17.89 -4.57
C VAL A 273 3.28 17.72 -5.17
N PRO A 274 2.63 18.79 -5.65
CA PRO A 274 1.29 18.71 -6.27
C PRO A 274 1.25 17.79 -7.51
N ASP A 275 0.06 17.24 -7.80
CA ASP A 275 -0.12 16.24 -8.85
C ASP A 275 0.31 16.73 -10.23
N HIS A 276 0.08 17.99 -10.60
CA HIS A 276 0.49 18.51 -11.92
C HIS A 276 2.01 18.41 -12.13
N GLU A 277 2.82 18.69 -11.10
CA GLU A 277 4.27 18.56 -11.17
C GLU A 277 4.71 17.09 -11.14
N ALA A 278 4.02 16.26 -10.36
CA ALA A 278 4.27 14.82 -10.33
C ALA A 278 3.97 14.17 -11.69
N PHE A 279 2.85 14.50 -12.34
CA PHE A 279 2.52 14.04 -13.69
C PHE A 279 3.48 14.59 -14.75
N ASN A 280 3.95 15.85 -14.63
CA ASN A 280 4.99 16.39 -15.51
C ASN A 280 6.28 15.57 -15.40
N ARG A 281 6.70 15.20 -14.20
CA ARG A 281 7.87 14.35 -13.98
C ARG A 281 7.66 12.94 -14.57
N LEU A 282 6.47 12.37 -14.37
CA LEU A 282 6.11 11.08 -14.95
C LEU A 282 6.21 11.11 -16.49
N TYR A 283 5.64 12.15 -17.11
CA TYR A 283 5.73 12.36 -18.56
C TYR A 283 7.18 12.42 -19.03
N GLN A 284 8.02 13.23 -18.39
CA GLN A 284 9.45 13.33 -18.70
C GLN A 284 10.17 11.99 -18.58
N ASN A 285 9.90 11.23 -17.52
CA ASN A 285 10.50 9.91 -17.34
C ASN A 285 10.09 8.94 -18.46
N ILE A 286 8.84 8.96 -18.89
CA ILE A 286 8.37 8.11 -19.99
C ILE A 286 9.05 8.51 -21.30
N GLN A 287 9.20 9.81 -21.59
CA GLN A 287 9.92 10.27 -22.78
C GLN A 287 11.39 9.83 -22.77
N GLN A 288 12.06 9.83 -21.61
CA GLN A 288 13.42 9.31 -21.50
C GLN A 288 13.50 7.80 -21.77
N LYS A 289 12.52 7.03 -21.31
CA LYS A 289 12.44 5.58 -21.56
C LYS A 289 12.25 5.25 -23.05
N GLN A 290 11.70 6.15 -23.86
CA GLN A 290 11.58 5.98 -25.31
C GLN A 290 12.94 5.98 -26.04
N GLN A 291 14.03 6.36 -25.38
CA GLN A 291 15.39 6.21 -25.93
C GLN A 291 15.86 4.75 -25.95
N HIS A 292 15.20 3.87 -25.18
CA HIS A 292 15.46 2.44 -25.10
C HIS A 292 14.15 1.65 -25.25
N PRO A 293 13.51 1.70 -26.42
CA PRO A 293 12.18 1.11 -26.65
C PRO A 293 12.16 -0.43 -26.54
N GLU A 294 13.31 -1.08 -26.63
CA GLU A 294 13.49 -2.53 -26.47
C GLU A 294 13.39 -2.99 -25.02
N GLU A 295 13.59 -2.09 -24.03
CA GLU A 295 13.49 -2.40 -22.62
C GLU A 295 12.05 -2.15 -22.11
N PRO A 296 11.27 -3.20 -21.85
CA PRO A 296 9.94 -3.00 -21.27
C PRO A 296 10.07 -2.45 -19.86
N TRP A 297 9.16 -1.57 -19.51
CA TRP A 297 9.17 -0.93 -18.20
C TRP A 297 7.81 -1.00 -17.52
N TYR A 298 7.88 -0.98 -16.19
CA TYR A 298 6.76 -0.90 -15.29
C TYR A 298 6.94 0.31 -14.37
N THR A 299 5.91 1.11 -14.23
CA THR A 299 5.89 2.24 -13.30
C THR A 299 4.63 2.19 -12.45
N THR A 300 4.78 2.28 -11.13
CA THR A 300 3.69 2.63 -10.20
C THR A 300 3.73 4.13 -9.97
N PHE A 301 2.61 4.80 -10.16
CA PHE A 301 2.44 6.22 -9.90
C PHE A 301 1.31 6.44 -8.89
N LEU A 302 1.57 7.22 -7.84
CA LEU A 302 0.56 7.59 -6.85
C LEU A 302 0.31 9.09 -6.89
N THR A 303 -0.96 9.49 -6.91
CA THR A 303 -1.38 10.88 -6.75
C THR A 303 -1.40 11.27 -5.27
N LEU A 304 -1.50 12.56 -5.00
CA LEU A 304 -1.41 13.10 -3.64
C LEU A 304 -2.42 14.21 -3.35
N SER A 305 -2.79 14.99 -4.37
CA SER A 305 -3.46 16.29 -4.17
C SER A 305 -4.90 16.15 -3.65
N SER A 306 -5.55 15.01 -3.85
CA SER A 306 -6.86 14.70 -3.29
C SER A 306 -6.85 14.31 -1.81
N HIS A 307 -5.68 14.38 -1.13
CA HIS A 307 -5.55 14.17 0.30
C HIS A 307 -5.82 15.45 1.11
N THR A 308 -6.29 15.32 2.36
CA THR A 308 -6.46 16.46 3.26
C THR A 308 -5.14 17.24 3.43
N PRO A 309 -5.13 18.56 3.44
CA PRO A 309 -6.25 19.52 3.64
C PRO A 309 -7.01 19.91 2.37
N PHE A 310 -6.80 19.28 1.21
CA PHE A 310 -7.45 19.58 -0.07
C PHE A 310 -7.04 20.94 -0.67
N ASP A 311 -5.86 21.39 -0.34
CA ASP A 311 -5.30 22.66 -0.81
C ASP A 311 -4.69 22.47 -2.21
N VAL A 312 -5.43 22.92 -3.22
CA VAL A 312 -5.08 22.78 -4.64
C VAL A 312 -5.34 24.09 -5.39
N PRO A 313 -4.59 24.39 -6.47
CA PRO A 313 -4.81 25.57 -7.30
C PRO A 313 -5.99 25.38 -8.28
N TYR A 314 -7.14 24.94 -7.78
CA TYR A 314 -8.33 24.64 -8.57
C TYR A 314 -9.58 25.01 -7.78
N HIS A 315 -10.39 25.96 -8.27
CA HIS A 315 -11.49 26.57 -7.53
C HIS A 315 -12.74 26.70 -8.40
N LYS A 316 -13.09 25.64 -9.16
CA LYS A 316 -14.27 25.66 -10.04
C LYS A 316 -15.54 25.23 -9.34
N LEU A 317 -15.41 24.45 -8.25
CA LEU A 317 -16.51 23.94 -7.45
C LEU A 317 -16.61 24.69 -6.12
N ARG A 318 -17.79 24.67 -5.49
CA ARG A 318 -18.02 25.34 -4.19
C ARG A 318 -17.32 24.64 -3.02
N ASP A 319 -17.17 23.34 -3.10
CA ASP A 319 -16.57 22.50 -2.04
C ASP A 319 -15.07 22.30 -2.33
N GLU A 320 -14.21 22.66 -1.36
CA GLU A 320 -12.76 22.53 -1.48
C GLU A 320 -12.30 21.08 -1.68
N LYS A 321 -12.99 20.11 -1.03
CA LYS A 321 -12.68 18.69 -1.22
C LYS A 321 -12.94 18.27 -2.66
N LEU A 322 -14.12 18.63 -3.19
CA LEU A 322 -14.48 18.30 -4.57
C LEU A 322 -13.53 18.95 -5.58
N ASN A 323 -13.04 20.17 -5.29
CA ASN A 323 -12.00 20.80 -6.09
C ASN A 323 -10.71 19.99 -6.12
N ALA A 324 -10.29 19.39 -5.01
CA ALA A 324 -9.07 18.59 -4.95
C ALA A 324 -9.18 17.31 -5.82
N PHE A 325 -10.32 16.63 -5.80
CA PHE A 325 -10.57 15.48 -6.67
C PHE A 325 -10.68 15.89 -8.15
N ALA A 326 -11.40 16.98 -8.46
CA ALA A 326 -11.50 17.51 -9.81
C ALA A 326 -10.15 18.00 -10.36
N TYR A 327 -9.28 18.49 -9.49
CA TYR A 327 -7.91 18.83 -9.85
C TYR A 327 -7.08 17.61 -10.24
N THR A 328 -7.09 16.55 -9.42
CA THR A 328 -6.42 15.28 -9.74
C THR A 328 -6.96 14.68 -11.03
N ASP A 329 -8.28 14.69 -11.26
CA ASP A 329 -8.91 14.28 -12.51
C ASP A 329 -8.39 15.10 -13.72
N SER A 330 -8.27 16.42 -13.56
CA SER A 330 -7.71 17.31 -14.59
C SER A 330 -6.23 17.03 -14.88
N CYS A 331 -5.42 16.78 -13.85
CA CYS A 331 -4.00 16.45 -14.02
C CYS A 331 -3.81 15.11 -14.73
N PHE A 332 -4.62 14.10 -14.39
CA PHE A 332 -4.60 12.80 -15.06
C PHE A 332 -5.00 12.93 -16.53
N ASN A 333 -6.05 13.70 -16.82
CA ASN A 333 -6.47 13.98 -18.18
C ASN A 333 -5.38 14.66 -19.01
N ASP A 334 -4.76 15.73 -18.49
CA ASP A 334 -3.68 16.43 -19.18
C ASP A 334 -2.52 15.47 -19.51
N PHE A 335 -2.17 14.63 -18.57
CA PHE A 335 -1.15 13.59 -18.79
C PHE A 335 -1.57 12.62 -19.91
N VAL A 336 -2.80 12.09 -19.88
CA VAL A 336 -3.29 11.14 -20.89
C VAL A 336 -3.32 11.77 -22.27
N GLU A 337 -3.85 12.98 -22.42
CA GLU A 337 -3.90 13.67 -23.72
C GLU A 337 -2.49 13.95 -24.27
N ARG A 338 -1.55 14.33 -23.41
CA ARG A 338 -0.15 14.57 -23.80
C ARG A 338 0.59 13.31 -24.22
N ILE A 339 0.38 12.20 -23.50
CA ILE A 339 1.07 10.94 -23.86
C ILE A 339 0.46 10.29 -25.09
N LYS A 340 -0.85 10.47 -25.32
CA LYS A 340 -1.62 9.91 -26.44
C LYS A 340 -1.06 10.33 -27.81
N ILE A 341 -0.47 11.51 -27.91
CA ILE A 341 0.14 12.01 -29.17
C ILE A 341 1.62 11.65 -29.34
N THR A 342 2.16 10.79 -28.48
CA THR A 342 3.56 10.35 -28.56
C THR A 342 3.66 8.88 -28.95
N ARG A 343 4.83 8.46 -29.44
CA ARG A 343 5.11 7.03 -29.75
C ARG A 343 5.04 6.13 -28.53
N ALA A 344 5.19 6.69 -27.31
CA ALA A 344 5.06 5.93 -26.08
C ALA A 344 3.68 5.30 -25.94
N TRP A 345 2.64 5.94 -26.47
CA TRP A 345 1.26 5.48 -26.41
C TRP A 345 1.04 4.12 -27.08
N ASP A 346 1.67 3.86 -28.22
CA ASP A 346 1.37 2.70 -29.07
C ASP A 346 1.51 1.35 -28.33
N ASN A 347 2.46 1.26 -27.41
CA ASN A 347 2.71 0.06 -26.61
C ASN A 347 2.53 0.31 -25.11
N LEU A 348 1.68 1.26 -24.72
CA LEU A 348 1.44 1.61 -23.33
C LEU A 348 0.12 1.03 -22.85
N LEU A 349 0.18 0.35 -21.72
CA LEU A 349 -0.97 -0.01 -20.89
C LEU A 349 -0.98 0.89 -19.66
N ILE A 350 -2.00 1.72 -19.51
CA ILE A 350 -2.29 2.50 -18.31
C ILE A 350 -3.39 1.79 -17.54
N VAL A 351 -3.11 1.36 -16.33
CA VAL A 351 -4.08 0.85 -15.36
C VAL A 351 -4.37 1.97 -14.38
N CYS A 352 -5.58 2.50 -14.38
CA CYS A 352 -6.00 3.55 -13.45
C CYS A 352 -6.97 2.98 -12.43
N THR A 353 -6.63 3.06 -11.16
CA THR A 353 -7.45 2.65 -10.02
C THR A 353 -7.25 3.62 -8.86
N ALA A 354 -7.98 3.43 -7.76
CA ALA A 354 -7.74 4.15 -6.52
C ALA A 354 -7.16 3.22 -5.44
N ASP A 355 -6.50 3.79 -4.43
CA ASP A 355 -6.05 3.03 -3.27
C ASP A 355 -7.20 2.63 -2.35
N HIS A 356 -8.17 3.52 -2.13
CA HIS A 356 -9.40 3.26 -1.36
C HIS A 356 -10.53 4.21 -1.79
N GLY A 357 -11.73 3.93 -1.29
CA GLY A 357 -12.87 4.83 -1.43
C GLY A 357 -12.74 6.08 -0.55
N PHE A 358 -13.64 7.03 -0.73
CA PHE A 358 -13.63 8.28 0.03
C PHE A 358 -14.81 8.39 1.01
N ASN A 359 -14.55 9.04 2.15
CA ASN A 359 -15.54 9.30 3.21
C ASN A 359 -16.58 10.38 2.84
N HIS A 360 -17.00 10.46 1.59
CA HIS A 360 -18.25 11.13 1.23
C HIS A 360 -19.44 10.30 1.71
N ARG A 361 -19.18 9.01 1.96
CA ARG A 361 -20.03 8.05 2.65
C ARG A 361 -19.27 7.47 3.84
N GLU A 362 -19.98 7.00 4.86
CA GLU A 362 -19.36 6.33 6.02
C GLU A 362 -18.58 5.09 5.57
N ILE A 363 -17.47 4.79 6.26
CA ILE A 363 -16.59 3.63 5.98
C ILE A 363 -17.38 2.30 6.05
N THR A 364 -18.42 2.24 6.85
CA THR A 364 -19.32 1.09 6.97
C THR A 364 -20.43 1.08 5.90
N SER A 365 -20.50 2.09 5.03
CA SER A 365 -21.42 2.06 3.89
C SER A 365 -21.04 0.95 2.90
N PRO A 366 -21.99 0.17 2.40
CA PRO A 366 -21.74 -0.82 1.35
C PRO A 366 -21.08 -0.26 0.09
N ASP A 367 -21.28 1.03 -0.19
CA ASP A 367 -20.79 1.69 -1.40
C ASP A 367 -19.43 2.38 -1.18
N PHE A 368 -18.97 2.52 0.07
CA PHE A 368 -17.65 3.11 0.36
C PHE A 368 -16.52 2.43 -0.41
N PRO A 369 -16.44 1.08 -0.52
CA PRO A 369 -15.34 0.43 -1.19
C PRO A 369 -15.33 0.56 -2.71
N HIS A 370 -16.37 1.08 -3.35
CA HIS A 370 -16.45 1.20 -4.79
C HIS A 370 -15.45 2.22 -5.33
N ILE A 371 -14.55 1.77 -6.22
CA ILE A 371 -13.44 2.55 -6.79
C ILE A 371 -13.38 2.37 -8.33
N PRO A 372 -12.77 3.30 -9.08
CA PRO A 372 -12.51 3.10 -10.50
C PRO A 372 -11.50 1.98 -10.74
N MET A 373 -11.67 1.28 -11.85
CA MET A 373 -10.69 0.36 -12.42
C MET A 373 -10.84 0.40 -13.93
N LEU A 374 -9.89 1.02 -14.61
CA LEU A 374 -9.90 1.11 -16.07
C LEU A 374 -8.51 0.84 -16.64
N LEU A 375 -8.48 0.20 -17.81
CA LEU A 375 -7.30 -0.05 -18.59
C LEU A 375 -7.40 0.76 -19.88
N THR A 376 -6.45 1.66 -20.10
CA THR A 376 -6.40 2.51 -21.30
C THR A 376 -4.98 2.49 -21.92
N GLY A 377 -4.82 3.07 -23.09
CA GLY A 377 -3.54 3.11 -23.81
C GLY A 377 -3.59 2.36 -25.12
N GLY A 378 -2.59 2.57 -25.97
CA GLY A 378 -2.51 1.95 -27.29
C GLY A 378 -2.34 0.44 -27.28
N ALA A 379 -1.95 -0.14 -26.12
CA ALA A 379 -1.83 -1.58 -25.96
C ALA A 379 -3.17 -2.31 -25.86
N ILE A 380 -4.31 -1.64 -25.58
CA ILE A 380 -5.63 -2.27 -25.58
C ILE A 380 -6.13 -2.52 -27.00
N LYS A 381 -6.87 -3.62 -27.20
CA LYS A 381 -7.46 -3.97 -28.54
C LYS A 381 -8.59 -3.02 -28.89
N GLU A 382 -9.55 -2.91 -28.02
CA GLU A 382 -10.76 -2.10 -28.18
C GLU A 382 -11.33 -1.73 -26.81
N PRO A 383 -12.08 -0.64 -26.68
CA PRO A 383 -12.83 -0.34 -25.49
C PRO A 383 -13.84 -1.44 -25.18
N ASP A 384 -14.02 -1.75 -23.90
CA ASP A 384 -15.00 -2.73 -23.42
C ASP A 384 -15.54 -2.29 -22.06
N ARG A 385 -16.79 -2.64 -21.77
CA ARG A 385 -17.44 -2.41 -20.47
C ARG A 385 -17.63 -3.75 -19.79
N ILE A 386 -16.95 -3.95 -18.67
CA ILE A 386 -16.96 -5.21 -17.93
C ILE A 386 -17.74 -5.02 -16.63
N ASP A 387 -18.99 -5.47 -16.62
CA ASP A 387 -19.91 -5.36 -15.49
C ASP A 387 -19.80 -6.56 -14.54
N VAL A 388 -18.59 -6.86 -14.08
CA VAL A 388 -18.28 -7.99 -13.19
C VAL A 388 -17.79 -7.47 -11.84
N ILE A 389 -18.31 -8.02 -10.74
CA ILE A 389 -17.82 -7.69 -9.39
C ILE A 389 -16.40 -8.22 -9.24
N MET A 390 -15.46 -7.34 -8.88
CA MET A 390 -14.07 -7.68 -8.61
C MET A 390 -13.53 -6.96 -7.36
N SER A 391 -12.55 -7.55 -6.75
CA SER A 391 -11.74 -6.91 -5.71
C SER A 391 -10.53 -6.19 -6.31
N GLN A 392 -10.08 -5.11 -5.70
CA GLN A 392 -8.80 -4.47 -6.02
C GLN A 392 -7.63 -5.46 -6.00
N THR A 393 -7.69 -6.47 -5.14
CA THR A 393 -6.68 -7.55 -5.06
C THR A 393 -6.62 -8.41 -6.32
N ASP A 394 -7.63 -8.38 -7.18
CA ASP A 394 -7.66 -9.16 -8.42
C ASP A 394 -6.81 -8.51 -9.54
N LEU A 395 -6.34 -7.27 -9.35
CA LEU A 395 -5.55 -6.54 -10.33
C LEU A 395 -4.26 -7.27 -10.73
N PRO A 396 -3.38 -7.74 -9.81
CA PRO A 396 -2.13 -8.40 -10.23
C PRO A 396 -2.37 -9.66 -11.08
N ALA A 397 -3.28 -10.54 -10.67
CA ALA A 397 -3.58 -11.75 -11.44
C ALA A 397 -4.17 -11.42 -12.82
N THR A 398 -5.09 -10.45 -12.89
CA THR A 398 -5.68 -10.00 -14.16
C THR A 398 -4.62 -9.43 -15.12
N ILE A 399 -3.70 -8.60 -14.62
CA ILE A 399 -2.62 -8.07 -15.46
C ILE A 399 -1.65 -9.17 -15.88
N LEU A 400 -1.23 -10.05 -14.97
CA LEU A 400 -0.30 -11.14 -15.28
C LEU A 400 -0.93 -12.15 -16.24
N GLY A 401 -2.23 -12.44 -16.13
CA GLY A 401 -2.97 -13.26 -17.11
C GLY A 401 -2.90 -12.66 -18.52
N GLN A 402 -3.07 -11.34 -18.67
CA GLN A 402 -2.92 -10.67 -19.97
C GLN A 402 -1.52 -10.79 -20.59
N LEU A 403 -0.51 -11.06 -19.77
CA LEU A 403 0.89 -11.20 -20.19
C LEU A 403 1.33 -12.66 -20.32
N ASP A 404 0.44 -13.62 -20.13
CA ASP A 404 0.73 -15.06 -20.08
C ASP A 404 1.78 -15.41 -19.00
N ILE A 405 1.78 -14.68 -17.87
CA ILE A 405 2.69 -14.87 -16.76
C ILE A 405 1.98 -15.63 -15.62
N PRO A 406 2.55 -16.74 -15.12
CA PRO A 406 2.05 -17.45 -13.96
C PRO A 406 1.90 -16.55 -12.73
N HIS A 407 0.81 -16.71 -11.98
CA HIS A 407 0.48 -15.84 -10.87
C HIS A 407 -0.09 -16.55 -9.62
N GLU A 408 0.18 -17.84 -9.47
CA GLU A 408 -0.28 -18.68 -8.34
C GLU A 408 0.24 -18.19 -6.98
N GLU A 409 1.36 -17.44 -6.97
CA GLU A 409 1.90 -16.83 -5.75
C GLU A 409 0.99 -15.74 -5.14
N PHE A 410 0.04 -15.21 -5.93
CA PHE A 410 -0.92 -14.17 -5.50
C PHE A 410 -2.21 -14.82 -4.97
N ILE A 411 -2.13 -15.49 -3.84
CA ILE A 411 -3.16 -16.38 -3.27
C ILE A 411 -4.52 -15.73 -2.96
N PHE A 412 -4.64 -14.40 -2.94
CA PHE A 412 -5.88 -13.64 -2.77
C PHE A 412 -6.22 -12.81 -4.02
N SER A 413 -5.63 -13.13 -5.16
CA SER A 413 -5.84 -12.45 -6.43
C SER A 413 -6.36 -13.44 -7.47
N ARG A 414 -7.34 -13.01 -8.25
CA ARG A 414 -7.96 -13.83 -9.30
C ARG A 414 -7.88 -13.11 -10.62
N ASP A 415 -7.65 -13.81 -11.72
CA ASP A 415 -7.80 -13.22 -13.04
C ASP A 415 -9.29 -13.09 -13.38
N VAL A 416 -9.78 -11.85 -13.41
CA VAL A 416 -11.19 -11.52 -13.65
C VAL A 416 -11.64 -11.86 -15.07
N LEU A 417 -10.69 -12.00 -15.99
CA LEU A 417 -10.94 -12.34 -17.40
C LEU A 417 -10.74 -13.82 -17.71
N ALA A 418 -10.38 -14.63 -16.71
CA ALA A 418 -10.22 -16.08 -16.87
C ALA A 418 -11.57 -16.81 -16.85
N ASP A 419 -11.66 -17.93 -17.56
CA ASP A 419 -12.82 -18.82 -17.59
C ASP A 419 -13.11 -19.45 -16.22
N THR A 420 -12.13 -19.49 -15.34
CA THR A 420 -12.27 -19.95 -13.94
C THR A 420 -12.88 -18.90 -13.00
N TYR A 421 -13.10 -17.65 -13.44
CA TYR A 421 -13.73 -16.59 -12.63
C TYR A 421 -15.27 -16.76 -12.60
N THR A 422 -15.72 -17.86 -12.02
CA THR A 422 -17.14 -18.28 -12.06
C THR A 422 -17.97 -17.76 -10.89
N TYR A 423 -17.33 -17.30 -9.80
CA TYR A 423 -17.99 -16.72 -8.64
C TYR A 423 -17.44 -15.31 -8.36
N PRO A 424 -17.98 -14.27 -9.02
CA PRO A 424 -17.60 -12.89 -8.80
C PRO A 424 -17.98 -12.39 -7.40
N PHE A 425 -17.01 -11.92 -6.66
CA PHE A 425 -17.22 -11.29 -5.36
C PHE A 425 -16.17 -10.24 -5.06
N ALA A 426 -16.45 -9.37 -4.09
CA ALA A 426 -15.50 -8.44 -3.52
C ALA A 426 -15.48 -8.55 -1.99
N PHE A 427 -14.27 -8.42 -1.42
CA PHE A 427 -14.04 -8.43 0.01
C PHE A 427 -13.25 -7.17 0.42
N ASN A 428 -13.83 -6.41 1.34
CA ASN A 428 -13.25 -5.19 1.88
C ASN A 428 -13.21 -5.25 3.40
N THR A 429 -12.19 -4.66 4.01
CA THR A 429 -12.11 -4.56 5.48
C THR A 429 -12.17 -3.11 5.96
N PHE A 430 -12.77 -2.91 7.11
CA PHE A 430 -12.74 -1.69 7.89
C PHE A 430 -12.34 -2.00 9.35
N ASN A 431 -12.20 -0.99 10.19
CA ASN A 431 -11.81 -1.23 11.58
C ASN A 431 -12.75 -2.24 12.26
N ASN A 432 -12.18 -3.40 12.62
CA ASN A 432 -12.90 -4.50 13.28
C ASN A 432 -14.06 -5.13 12.48
N GLY A 433 -14.11 -4.94 11.17
CA GLY A 433 -15.18 -5.48 10.36
C GLY A 433 -14.79 -5.76 8.91
N PHE A 434 -15.76 -6.29 8.17
CA PHE A 434 -15.62 -6.53 6.73
C PHE A 434 -16.92 -6.28 5.97
N ASN A 435 -16.78 -6.00 4.68
CA ASN A 435 -17.84 -6.06 3.68
C ASN A 435 -17.58 -7.25 2.76
N PHE A 436 -18.57 -8.07 2.56
CA PHE A 436 -18.58 -9.10 1.53
C PHE A 436 -19.71 -8.84 0.55
N ARG A 437 -19.39 -8.75 -0.74
CA ARG A 437 -20.33 -8.46 -1.83
C ARG A 437 -20.24 -9.54 -2.89
N ASP A 438 -21.38 -10.03 -3.34
CA ASP A 438 -21.55 -10.87 -4.52
C ASP A 438 -22.77 -10.45 -5.33
N SER A 439 -23.14 -11.22 -6.35
CA SER A 439 -24.30 -10.94 -7.21
C SER A 439 -25.64 -10.91 -6.47
N THR A 440 -25.71 -11.44 -5.25
CA THR A 440 -26.95 -11.47 -4.43
C THR A 440 -27.06 -10.30 -3.47
N GLY A 441 -26.00 -9.48 -3.32
CA GLY A 441 -26.01 -8.30 -2.46
C GLY A 441 -24.71 -8.08 -1.67
N CYS A 442 -24.78 -7.25 -0.64
CA CYS A 442 -23.64 -6.90 0.21
C CYS A 442 -23.99 -7.09 1.68
N THR A 443 -23.10 -7.75 2.42
CA THR A 443 -23.17 -7.86 3.88
C THR A 443 -22.03 -7.08 4.50
N VAL A 444 -22.36 -6.14 5.39
CA VAL A 444 -21.41 -5.41 6.24
C VAL A 444 -21.43 -6.04 7.62
N TYR A 445 -20.31 -6.58 8.06
CA TYR A 445 -20.22 -7.35 9.30
C TYR A 445 -19.25 -6.72 10.30
N ASP A 446 -19.70 -6.57 11.55
CA ASP A 446 -18.87 -6.11 12.68
C ASP A 446 -18.39 -7.32 13.50
N ASN A 447 -17.09 -7.56 13.50
CA ASN A 447 -16.47 -8.69 14.23
C ASN A 447 -16.49 -8.52 15.75
N VAL A 448 -16.62 -7.30 16.26
CA VAL A 448 -16.67 -7.02 17.71
C VAL A 448 -18.09 -7.23 18.23
N ALA A 449 -19.06 -6.72 17.50
CA ALA A 449 -20.47 -6.92 17.84
C ALA A 449 -21.00 -8.31 17.42
N ASP A 450 -20.21 -9.07 16.66
CA ASP A 450 -20.52 -10.39 16.08
C ASP A 450 -21.87 -10.41 15.36
N LYS A 451 -22.14 -9.39 14.54
CA LYS A 451 -23.37 -9.26 13.79
C LYS A 451 -23.24 -8.47 12.50
N ALA A 452 -24.14 -8.72 11.58
CA ALA A 452 -24.30 -7.86 10.40
C ALA A 452 -24.85 -6.50 10.80
N LEU A 453 -24.22 -5.43 10.32
CA LEU A 453 -24.69 -4.05 10.44
C LEU A 453 -25.78 -3.77 9.38
N THR A 454 -25.62 -4.36 8.19
CA THR A 454 -26.59 -4.29 7.09
C THR A 454 -26.44 -5.50 6.17
N GLY A 455 -27.51 -5.81 5.45
CA GLY A 455 -27.52 -6.89 4.45
C GLY A 455 -27.23 -8.26 5.02
N SER A 456 -27.78 -8.60 6.19
CA SER A 456 -27.56 -9.92 6.83
C SER A 456 -27.93 -11.05 5.88
N ASP A 457 -26.97 -11.95 5.68
CA ASP A 457 -27.11 -13.18 4.92
C ASP A 457 -26.08 -14.20 5.40
N LYS A 458 -26.55 -15.33 5.86
CA LYS A 458 -25.70 -16.33 6.51
C LYS A 458 -24.56 -16.81 5.61
N ARG A 459 -24.81 -17.01 4.32
CA ARG A 459 -23.77 -17.49 3.39
C ARG A 459 -22.70 -16.43 3.22
N ARG A 460 -23.06 -15.16 2.98
CA ARG A 460 -22.09 -14.05 2.86
C ARG A 460 -21.31 -13.82 4.16
N GLU A 461 -21.96 -13.93 5.32
CA GLU A 461 -21.30 -13.82 6.63
C GLU A 461 -20.28 -14.95 6.82
N GLU A 462 -20.66 -16.21 6.57
CA GLU A 462 -19.74 -17.36 6.69
C GLU A 462 -18.59 -17.26 5.67
N THR A 463 -18.85 -16.81 4.45
CA THR A 463 -17.83 -16.61 3.42
C THR A 463 -16.83 -15.53 3.83
N GLY A 464 -17.31 -14.37 4.27
CA GLY A 464 -16.45 -13.29 4.74
C GLY A 464 -15.60 -13.69 5.96
N LYS A 465 -16.19 -14.41 6.92
CA LYS A 465 -15.49 -14.98 8.09
C LYS A 465 -14.40 -15.98 7.66
N ALA A 466 -14.66 -16.85 6.70
CA ALA A 466 -13.68 -17.81 6.20
C ALA A 466 -12.50 -17.13 5.47
N ILE A 467 -12.77 -16.09 4.68
CA ILE A 467 -11.72 -15.28 4.06
C ILE A 467 -10.85 -14.60 5.14
N LEU A 468 -11.48 -13.98 6.14
CA LEU A 468 -10.76 -13.28 7.21
C LEU A 468 -9.91 -14.22 8.06
N GLN A 469 -10.45 -15.40 8.40
CA GLN A 469 -9.71 -16.44 9.12
C GLN A 469 -8.50 -16.93 8.32
N THR A 470 -8.66 -17.17 7.01
CA THR A 470 -7.57 -17.62 6.13
C THR A 470 -6.51 -16.52 5.98
N LEU A 471 -6.91 -15.25 5.84
CA LEU A 471 -6.01 -14.10 5.79
C LEU A 471 -5.13 -14.03 7.04
N TYR A 472 -5.72 -14.16 8.24
CA TYR A 472 -4.96 -14.07 9.49
C TYR A 472 -4.08 -15.29 9.75
N LYS A 473 -4.49 -16.46 9.28
CA LYS A 473 -3.65 -17.67 9.26
C LYS A 473 -2.41 -17.47 8.37
N ASP A 474 -2.59 -16.91 7.16
CA ASP A 474 -1.48 -16.60 6.26
C ASP A 474 -0.58 -15.49 6.84
N LEU A 475 -1.17 -14.42 7.36
CA LEU A 475 -0.44 -13.32 8.01
C LEU A 475 0.41 -13.82 9.17
N ASN A 476 -0.05 -14.80 9.94
CA ASN A 476 0.71 -15.39 11.04
C ASN A 476 1.91 -16.23 10.54
N LYS A 477 1.77 -16.90 9.40
CA LYS A 477 2.85 -17.71 8.81
C LYS A 477 3.97 -16.88 8.20
N ARG A 478 3.61 -15.72 7.63
CA ARG A 478 4.58 -14.76 7.10
C ARG A 478 5.39 -14.13 8.23
#